data_82235a3ab27d41c541b1f063a12dc49c
#
_entry.id   82235a3ab27d41c541b1f063a12dc49c
#
_cell.length_a   1.000
_cell.length_b   1.000
_cell.length_c   1.000
_cell.angle_alpha   90.00
_cell.angle_beta   90.00
_cell.angle_gamma   90.00
#
_symmetry.space_group_name_H-M   'P 1'
#
loop_
_entity.id
_entity.type
_entity.pdbx_description
1 polymer ?
#
loop_
_entity_poly.entity_id
_entity_poly.type
_entity_poly.pdbx_seq_one_letter_code
_entity_poly.pdbx_strand_id
1 'polypeptide(L)'
;LGKIGSDVPTIKEPQYFCDCFDAVQEMIRRGWILAGHDISAGGLITTLLEMTFANAEGGLHINLHDIKGDDVIKKLFAENPGVVIQVADEHKEEVKEFLTENCIGFARIGTPSPDKRTLSIADGDWKVAFDIDAMRETWYKTSYLLDRKQSMNGMAKKRAQNYKKQPIEMKFNADFTGTLQQYGLDADRWKTSTPNTHHQTPKAAIIREKGTNGEREMAYALYLAGFEVKDVMMTDLITGRETLEEVNMIVFCGGFSNSDVLGSAKGWAGAFLYNPKAKQALDRFYAREDTLSLGICNGCQLMVELNLINPEHKHRAHLCHNTSKKFESSFLNLTIPQNNSVMFGSLSGNKLGIWVAHGEGRFYLPEAEDKYNVIAKYNYAEYPGNPNGSDYNVAGICSADGRHLAMMPHLERAIFPWQQAYYPRERRQDEVTPWIEAFVNARKWVESKL
;
A
#
# COMPACT_ATOMS: atom_id res chain seq x y z
N LEU A 1 17.53 21.88 -27.01
CA LEU A 1 17.49 22.30 -28.42
C LEU A 1 17.78 23.81 -28.60
N GLY A 2 17.70 24.60 -27.55
CA GLY A 2 17.98 26.05 -27.56
C GLY A 2 17.00 26.89 -28.38
N LYS A 3 15.86 26.33 -28.76
CA LYS A 3 14.78 27.01 -29.49
C LYS A 3 13.44 26.69 -28.86
N ILE A 4 12.55 27.69 -28.82
CA ILE A 4 11.14 27.55 -28.43
C ILE A 4 10.31 27.39 -29.71
N GLY A 5 9.55 26.31 -29.84
CA GLY A 5 8.58 26.12 -30.90
C GLY A 5 7.29 26.94 -30.67
N SER A 6 6.55 27.17 -31.73
CA SER A 6 5.23 27.80 -31.68
C SER A 6 4.08 26.79 -31.53
N ASP A 7 4.35 25.53 -31.83
CA ASP A 7 3.35 24.46 -31.79
C ASP A 7 3.33 23.79 -30.43
N VAL A 8 2.13 23.62 -29.88
CA VAL A 8 1.91 22.90 -28.62
C VAL A 8 1.25 21.55 -28.90
N PRO A 9 1.48 20.53 -28.08
CA PRO A 9 0.74 19.28 -28.16
C PRO A 9 -0.76 19.55 -28.04
N THR A 10 -1.53 19.10 -29.03
CA THR A 10 -2.96 19.39 -29.09
C THR A 10 -3.74 18.21 -29.65
N ILE A 11 -4.87 17.89 -29.04
CA ILE A 11 -5.82 16.91 -29.58
C ILE A 11 -6.60 17.61 -30.72
N LYS A 12 -6.27 17.26 -31.97
CA LYS A 12 -6.91 17.83 -33.15
C LYS A 12 -8.27 17.21 -33.45
N GLU A 13 -8.41 15.92 -33.17
CA GLU A 13 -9.60 15.12 -33.43
C GLU A 13 -10.07 14.45 -32.14
N PRO A 14 -10.91 15.11 -31.34
CA PRO A 14 -11.35 14.59 -30.04
C PRO A 14 -12.01 13.22 -30.11
N GLN A 15 -12.80 12.94 -31.17
CA GLN A 15 -13.45 11.64 -31.33
C GLN A 15 -12.39 10.52 -31.51
N TYR A 16 -11.41 10.73 -32.39
CA TYR A 16 -10.33 9.77 -32.58
C TYR A 16 -9.52 9.52 -31.30
N PHE A 17 -9.34 10.56 -30.48
CA PHE A 17 -8.71 10.39 -29.17
C PHE A 17 -9.54 9.48 -28.25
N CYS A 18 -10.86 9.66 -28.22
CA CYS A 18 -11.77 8.78 -27.48
C CYS A 18 -11.70 7.35 -28.00
N ASP A 19 -11.72 7.16 -29.33
CA ASP A 19 -11.65 5.84 -29.95
C ASP A 19 -10.32 5.13 -29.59
N CYS A 20 -9.20 5.85 -29.57
CA CYS A 20 -7.91 5.32 -29.12
C CYS A 20 -7.95 4.93 -27.64
N PHE A 21 -8.55 5.78 -26.79
CA PHE A 21 -8.68 5.50 -25.35
C PHE A 21 -9.53 4.25 -25.11
N ASP A 22 -10.69 4.14 -25.77
CA ASP A 22 -11.60 3.00 -25.65
C ASP A 22 -10.94 1.71 -26.15
N ALA A 23 -10.16 1.77 -27.24
CA ALA A 23 -9.39 0.64 -27.73
C ALA A 23 -8.37 0.14 -26.70
N VAL A 24 -7.63 1.05 -26.06
CA VAL A 24 -6.69 0.70 -25.00
C VAL A 24 -7.41 0.06 -23.80
N GLN A 25 -8.56 0.63 -23.36
CA GLN A 25 -9.35 0.05 -22.26
C GLN A 25 -9.87 -1.35 -22.60
N GLU A 26 -10.28 -1.58 -23.85
CA GLU A 26 -10.72 -2.90 -24.28
C GLU A 26 -9.56 -3.93 -24.29
N MET A 27 -8.41 -3.54 -24.80
CA MET A 27 -7.22 -4.42 -24.76
C MET A 27 -6.78 -4.76 -23.32
N ILE A 28 -6.92 -3.81 -22.38
CA ILE A 28 -6.68 -4.07 -20.94
C ILE A 28 -7.69 -5.10 -20.41
N ARG A 29 -9.00 -4.92 -20.71
CA ARG A 29 -10.06 -5.84 -20.27
C ARG A 29 -9.86 -7.26 -20.82
N ARG A 30 -9.35 -7.40 -22.03
CA ARG A 30 -9.02 -8.69 -22.65
C ARG A 30 -7.74 -9.32 -22.09
N GLY A 31 -6.98 -8.59 -21.25
CA GLY A 31 -5.70 -9.08 -20.71
C GLY A 31 -4.54 -9.11 -21.69
N TRP A 32 -4.65 -8.43 -22.84
CA TRP A 32 -3.63 -8.42 -23.89
C TRP A 32 -2.43 -7.54 -23.58
N ILE A 33 -2.62 -6.50 -22.73
CA ILE A 33 -1.58 -5.55 -22.35
C ILE A 33 -0.85 -6.05 -21.11
N LEU A 34 0.48 -6.20 -21.22
CA LEU A 34 1.37 -6.58 -20.12
C LEU A 34 1.85 -5.37 -19.32
N ALA A 35 2.12 -4.27 -20.01
CA ALA A 35 2.56 -3.00 -19.47
C ALA A 35 2.18 -1.88 -20.44
N GLY A 36 2.03 -0.66 -19.93
CA GLY A 36 1.75 0.51 -20.76
C GLY A 36 2.15 1.79 -20.07
N HIS A 37 2.43 2.81 -20.86
CA HIS A 37 2.77 4.15 -20.40
C HIS A 37 2.35 5.19 -21.44
N ASP A 38 1.80 6.30 -21.02
CA ASP A 38 1.47 7.44 -21.88
C ASP A 38 2.73 8.15 -22.36
N ILE A 39 2.64 8.76 -23.55
CA ILE A 39 3.66 9.69 -24.05
C ILE A 39 3.29 11.07 -23.53
N SER A 40 4.14 11.61 -22.65
CA SER A 40 3.94 12.90 -21.99
C SER A 40 5.22 13.73 -21.98
N ALA A 41 5.53 14.40 -20.87
CA ALA A 41 6.72 15.25 -20.75
C ALA A 41 8.01 14.50 -21.09
N GLY A 42 8.79 15.05 -22.04
CA GLY A 42 10.03 14.46 -22.55
C GLY A 42 9.84 13.47 -23.73
N GLY A 43 8.60 13.21 -24.14
CA GLY A 43 8.26 12.44 -25.33
C GLY A 43 8.53 10.93 -25.23
N LEU A 44 8.56 10.26 -26.38
CA LEU A 44 8.69 8.81 -26.47
C LEU A 44 9.93 8.25 -25.77
N ILE A 45 11.07 8.93 -25.82
CA ILE A 45 12.31 8.46 -25.21
C ILE A 45 12.17 8.36 -23.68
N THR A 46 11.52 9.36 -23.06
CA THR A 46 11.26 9.35 -21.62
C THR A 46 10.30 8.24 -21.25
N THR A 47 9.21 8.07 -21.99
CA THR A 47 8.24 6.98 -21.81
C THR A 47 8.92 5.60 -21.85
N LEU A 48 9.78 5.35 -22.86
CA LEU A 48 10.52 4.09 -22.97
C LEU A 48 11.48 3.85 -21.80
N LEU A 49 12.16 4.89 -21.32
CA LEU A 49 13.04 4.80 -20.15
C LEU A 49 12.23 4.52 -18.87
N GLU A 50 11.15 5.25 -18.63
CA GLU A 50 10.31 5.11 -17.45
C GLU A 50 9.67 3.72 -17.36
N MET A 51 9.27 3.12 -18.49
CA MET A 51 8.79 1.73 -18.54
C MET A 51 9.86 0.72 -18.07
N THR A 52 11.16 1.07 -18.13
CA THR A 52 12.25 0.19 -17.70
C THR A 52 12.72 0.44 -16.28
N PHE A 53 12.42 1.59 -15.67
CA PHE A 53 12.97 2.00 -14.37
C PHE A 53 12.46 1.15 -13.21
N ALA A 54 11.27 0.58 -13.33
CA ALA A 54 10.69 -0.29 -12.31
C ALA A 54 11.42 -1.64 -12.18
N ASN A 55 12.10 -2.09 -13.24
CA ASN A 55 12.83 -3.36 -13.26
C ASN A 55 14.30 -3.15 -12.85
N ALA A 56 14.89 -4.13 -12.19
CA ALA A 56 16.33 -4.13 -11.86
C ALA A 56 17.20 -4.60 -13.01
N GLU A 57 16.63 -5.40 -13.92
CA GLU A 57 17.33 -6.09 -15.03
C GLU A 57 16.60 -5.89 -16.35
N GLY A 58 17.26 -6.27 -17.45
CA GLY A 58 16.71 -6.18 -18.80
C GLY A 58 16.71 -4.75 -19.37
N GLY A 59 16.41 -4.66 -20.66
CA GLY A 59 16.37 -3.42 -21.43
C GLY A 59 15.39 -3.50 -22.60
N LEU A 60 15.60 -2.63 -23.59
CA LEU A 60 14.75 -2.53 -24.79
C LEU A 60 15.59 -2.41 -26.05
N HIS A 61 15.13 -3.05 -27.13
CA HIS A 61 15.58 -2.83 -28.50
C HIS A 61 14.45 -2.14 -29.27
N ILE A 62 14.68 -0.91 -29.69
CA ILE A 62 13.69 -0.05 -30.36
C ILE A 62 14.15 0.28 -31.77
N ASN A 63 13.21 0.21 -32.74
CA ASN A 63 13.38 0.66 -34.09
C ASN A 63 12.25 1.66 -34.43
N LEU A 64 12.62 2.87 -34.81
CA LEU A 64 11.69 3.95 -35.10
C LEU A 64 11.27 4.02 -36.60
N HIS A 65 11.66 3.01 -37.44
CA HIS A 65 11.39 3.02 -38.87
C HIS A 65 9.92 3.21 -39.22
N ASP A 66 9.01 2.56 -38.46
CA ASP A 66 7.57 2.62 -38.74
C ASP A 66 6.90 3.88 -38.13
N ILE A 67 7.63 4.68 -37.36
CA ILE A 67 7.13 5.99 -36.89
C ILE A 67 7.34 7.00 -38.01
N LYS A 68 6.22 7.64 -38.43
CA LYS A 68 6.23 8.65 -39.49
C LYS A 68 7.10 9.87 -39.15
N GLY A 69 7.81 10.38 -40.12
CA GLY A 69 8.67 11.57 -40.02
C GLY A 69 10.13 11.23 -40.31
N ASP A 70 10.91 12.26 -40.69
CA ASP A 70 12.31 12.10 -41.15
C ASP A 70 13.31 12.56 -40.09
N ASP A 71 12.83 13.17 -39.00
CA ASP A 71 13.67 13.76 -37.94
C ASP A 71 13.55 12.89 -36.67
N VAL A 72 14.63 12.18 -36.35
CA VAL A 72 14.74 11.29 -35.19
C VAL A 72 14.50 12.04 -33.87
N ILE A 73 14.92 13.31 -33.80
CA ILE A 73 14.71 14.13 -32.59
C ILE A 73 13.23 14.42 -32.39
N LYS A 74 12.49 14.72 -33.48
CA LYS A 74 11.05 14.90 -33.40
C LYS A 74 10.33 13.59 -33.01
N LYS A 75 10.74 12.43 -33.57
CA LYS A 75 10.18 11.14 -33.21
C LYS A 75 10.33 10.85 -31.71
N LEU A 76 11.51 11.16 -31.13
CA LEU A 76 11.85 10.84 -29.75
C LEU A 76 11.31 11.84 -28.73
N PHE A 77 11.27 13.12 -29.05
CA PHE A 77 10.99 14.19 -28.09
C PHE A 77 9.66 14.94 -28.31
N ALA A 78 8.87 14.58 -29.35
CA ALA A 78 7.55 15.14 -29.50
C ALA A 78 6.63 14.63 -28.39
N GLU A 79 5.99 15.58 -27.70
CA GLU A 79 5.06 15.32 -26.59
C GLU A 79 3.61 15.18 -27.09
N ASN A 80 3.42 14.60 -28.27
CA ASN A 80 2.10 14.34 -28.82
C ASN A 80 1.40 13.25 -28.03
N PRO A 81 0.09 13.38 -27.76
CA PRO A 81 -0.68 12.35 -27.08
C PRO A 81 -0.54 10.98 -27.75
N GLY A 82 -0.19 10.01 -26.98
CA GLY A 82 0.01 8.62 -27.43
C GLY A 82 0.25 7.71 -26.25
N VAL A 83 0.33 6.41 -26.52
CA VAL A 83 0.60 5.40 -25.51
C VAL A 83 1.55 4.34 -26.08
N VAL A 84 2.50 3.93 -25.24
CA VAL A 84 3.36 2.75 -25.52
C VAL A 84 2.81 1.58 -24.72
N ILE A 85 2.55 0.46 -25.40
CA ILE A 85 2.07 -0.76 -24.77
C ILE A 85 3.01 -1.92 -25.04
N GLN A 86 3.16 -2.81 -24.08
CA GLN A 86 3.79 -4.11 -24.24
C GLN A 86 2.72 -5.18 -24.35
N VAL A 87 2.79 -6.00 -25.37
CA VAL A 87 1.87 -7.09 -25.66
C VAL A 87 2.62 -8.40 -25.64
N ALA A 88 2.00 -9.48 -25.13
CA ALA A 88 2.55 -10.83 -25.20
C ALA A 88 2.60 -11.31 -26.66
N ASP A 89 3.61 -12.12 -27.01
CA ASP A 89 3.76 -12.61 -28.38
C ASP A 89 2.55 -13.41 -28.87
N GLU A 90 1.86 -14.11 -27.98
CA GLU A 90 0.65 -14.89 -28.27
C GLU A 90 -0.56 -14.01 -28.70
N HIS A 91 -0.62 -12.74 -28.27
CA HIS A 91 -1.73 -11.81 -28.59
C HIS A 91 -1.35 -10.77 -29.66
N LYS A 92 -0.19 -10.87 -30.25
CA LYS A 92 0.33 -9.85 -31.15
C LYS A 92 -0.50 -9.66 -32.42
N GLU A 93 -0.95 -10.75 -33.04
CA GLU A 93 -1.75 -10.66 -34.26
C GLU A 93 -3.20 -10.21 -33.94
N GLU A 94 -3.80 -10.67 -32.84
CA GLU A 94 -5.12 -10.24 -32.36
C GLU A 94 -5.16 -8.74 -32.07
N VAL A 95 -4.12 -8.21 -31.40
CA VAL A 95 -4.01 -6.76 -31.14
C VAL A 95 -3.89 -5.97 -32.44
N LYS A 96 -3.08 -6.46 -33.39
CA LYS A 96 -2.90 -5.81 -34.71
C LYS A 96 -4.22 -5.79 -35.51
N GLU A 97 -4.94 -6.90 -35.57
CA GLU A 97 -6.24 -7.00 -36.23
C GLU A 97 -7.25 -6.05 -35.55
N PHE A 98 -7.36 -6.11 -34.24
CA PHE A 98 -8.26 -5.26 -33.46
C PHE A 98 -8.03 -3.76 -33.69
N LEU A 99 -6.77 -3.29 -33.65
CA LEU A 99 -6.44 -1.89 -33.89
C LEU A 99 -6.73 -1.48 -35.34
N THR A 100 -6.50 -2.38 -36.30
CA THR A 100 -6.78 -2.14 -37.72
C THR A 100 -8.28 -2.03 -37.99
N GLU A 101 -9.08 -2.95 -37.45
CA GLU A 101 -10.54 -2.95 -37.59
C GLU A 101 -11.18 -1.71 -36.96
N ASN A 102 -10.62 -1.19 -35.87
CA ASN A 102 -11.08 0.03 -35.21
C ASN A 102 -10.45 1.31 -35.77
N CYS A 103 -9.70 1.21 -36.90
CA CYS A 103 -9.03 2.34 -37.54
C CYS A 103 -8.06 3.12 -36.63
N ILE A 104 -7.44 2.46 -35.64
CA ILE A 104 -6.47 3.04 -34.73
C ILE A 104 -5.07 2.93 -35.33
N GLY A 105 -4.37 4.06 -35.47
CA GLY A 105 -3.00 4.10 -35.95
C GLY A 105 -2.02 3.56 -34.89
N PHE A 106 -1.15 2.63 -35.28
CA PHE A 106 -0.13 2.05 -34.43
C PHE A 106 1.18 1.79 -35.18
N ALA A 107 2.28 1.63 -34.44
CA ALA A 107 3.55 1.20 -34.95
C ALA A 107 4.15 0.15 -34.01
N ARG A 108 4.74 -0.92 -34.56
CA ARG A 108 5.54 -1.85 -33.77
C ARG A 108 6.96 -1.31 -33.68
N ILE A 109 7.34 -0.85 -32.50
CA ILE A 109 8.61 -0.13 -32.31
C ILE A 109 9.72 -0.96 -31.67
N GLY A 110 9.47 -2.17 -31.18
CA GLY A 110 10.57 -2.94 -30.61
C GLY A 110 10.17 -4.12 -29.73
N THR A 111 11.13 -4.60 -28.97
CA THR A 111 10.99 -5.74 -28.06
C THR A 111 11.80 -5.53 -26.78
N PRO A 112 11.37 -6.07 -25.63
CA PRO A 112 12.20 -6.19 -24.44
C PRO A 112 13.42 -7.07 -24.68
N SER A 113 14.52 -6.81 -23.98
CA SER A 113 15.74 -7.60 -23.97
C SER A 113 16.06 -8.04 -22.55
N PRO A 114 16.14 -9.35 -22.23
CA PRO A 114 16.49 -9.81 -20.90
C PRO A 114 17.96 -9.62 -20.55
N ASP A 115 18.86 -9.62 -21.56
CA ASP A 115 20.28 -9.83 -21.33
C ASP A 115 21.08 -8.56 -21.03
N LYS A 116 20.56 -7.40 -21.39
CA LYS A 116 21.31 -6.13 -21.27
C LYS A 116 20.46 -5.02 -20.67
N ARG A 117 21.04 -4.32 -19.72
CA ARG A 117 20.44 -3.15 -19.08
C ARG A 117 20.63 -1.89 -19.94
N THR A 118 20.21 -1.95 -21.20
CA THR A 118 20.36 -0.86 -22.18
C THR A 118 19.07 -0.59 -22.92
N LEU A 119 18.80 0.68 -23.23
CA LEU A 119 17.82 1.12 -24.22
C LEU A 119 18.59 1.38 -25.53
N SER A 120 18.48 0.47 -26.50
CA SER A 120 19.07 0.60 -27.82
C SER A 120 18.02 1.08 -28.80
N ILE A 121 18.29 2.17 -29.53
CA ILE A 121 17.34 2.80 -30.47
C ILE A 121 18.04 2.89 -31.85
N ALA A 122 17.30 2.51 -32.88
CA ALA A 122 17.73 2.63 -34.30
C ALA A 122 16.65 3.38 -35.11
N ASP A 123 17.09 4.17 -36.11
CA ASP A 123 16.26 4.77 -37.16
C ASP A 123 17.08 4.82 -38.47
N GLY A 124 16.92 3.82 -39.33
CA GLY A 124 17.79 3.61 -40.45
C GLY A 124 19.24 3.36 -40.00
N ASP A 125 20.15 4.17 -40.52
CA ASP A 125 21.58 4.09 -40.16
C ASP A 125 21.93 4.73 -38.82
N TRP A 126 21.01 5.58 -38.28
CA TRP A 126 21.21 6.22 -36.97
C TRP A 126 20.98 5.20 -35.85
N LYS A 127 21.94 5.12 -34.92
CA LYS A 127 21.86 4.20 -33.77
C LYS A 127 22.43 4.85 -32.53
N VAL A 128 21.78 4.60 -31.42
CA VAL A 128 22.23 5.02 -30.07
C VAL A 128 21.88 3.96 -29.04
N ALA A 129 22.66 3.88 -27.99
CA ALA A 129 22.35 3.06 -26.80
C ALA A 129 22.57 3.85 -25.53
N PHE A 130 21.63 3.72 -24.60
CA PHE A 130 21.67 4.36 -23.30
C PHE A 130 21.78 3.29 -22.22
N ASP A 131 22.67 3.51 -21.26
CA ASP A 131 22.66 2.78 -19.99
C ASP A 131 21.43 3.23 -19.18
N ILE A 132 20.52 2.29 -18.92
CA ILE A 132 19.24 2.59 -18.27
C ILE A 132 19.44 3.11 -16.83
N ASP A 133 20.42 2.58 -16.12
CA ASP A 133 20.67 2.99 -14.74
C ASP A 133 21.25 4.41 -14.69
N ALA A 134 22.17 4.75 -15.58
CA ALA A 134 22.69 6.12 -15.71
C ALA A 134 21.57 7.12 -16.10
N MET A 135 20.66 6.71 -17.00
CA MET A 135 19.49 7.52 -17.36
C MET A 135 18.53 7.69 -16.19
N ARG A 136 18.29 6.64 -15.42
CA ARG A 136 17.48 6.72 -14.20
C ARG A 136 18.09 7.65 -13.15
N GLU A 137 19.39 7.61 -12.93
CA GLU A 137 20.06 8.55 -12.03
C GLU A 137 19.86 9.99 -12.48
N THR A 138 19.96 10.25 -13.79
CA THR A 138 19.73 11.57 -14.38
C THR A 138 18.28 12.02 -14.19
N TRP A 139 17.33 11.16 -14.47
CA TRP A 139 15.90 11.39 -14.30
C TRP A 139 15.55 11.64 -12.82
N TYR A 140 16.08 10.84 -11.90
CA TYR A 140 15.80 10.93 -10.46
C TYR A 140 16.54 12.09 -9.77
N LYS A 141 17.54 12.70 -10.42
CA LYS A 141 18.43 13.71 -9.80
C LYS A 141 17.66 14.89 -9.19
N THR A 142 16.66 15.42 -9.86
CA THR A 142 15.84 16.53 -9.34
C THR A 142 15.09 16.12 -8.08
N SER A 143 14.43 14.97 -8.11
CA SER A 143 13.73 14.40 -6.94
C SER A 143 14.68 14.15 -5.78
N TYR A 144 15.88 13.62 -6.06
CA TYR A 144 16.94 13.43 -5.05
C TYR A 144 17.39 14.75 -4.41
N LEU A 145 17.57 15.80 -5.22
CA LEU A 145 17.98 17.11 -4.72
C LEU A 145 16.92 17.76 -3.83
N LEU A 146 15.65 17.57 -4.14
CA LEU A 146 14.52 18.00 -3.31
C LEU A 146 14.42 17.15 -2.02
N ASP A 147 14.50 15.82 -2.15
CA ASP A 147 14.47 14.91 -1.01
C ASP A 147 15.61 15.21 -0.01
N ARG A 148 16.80 15.56 -0.48
CA ARG A 148 17.92 16.00 0.37
C ARG A 148 17.61 17.22 1.25
N LYS A 149 16.70 18.09 0.80
CA LYS A 149 16.27 19.27 1.57
C LYS A 149 15.21 18.94 2.61
N GLN A 150 14.44 17.88 2.37
CA GLN A 150 13.33 17.44 3.22
C GLN A 150 13.76 16.36 4.22
N SER A 151 14.61 15.43 3.80
CA SER A 151 15.06 14.29 4.61
C SER A 151 16.33 14.60 5.37
N MET A 152 16.33 14.31 6.66
CA MET A 152 17.55 14.43 7.50
C MET A 152 18.37 13.14 7.49
N ASN A 153 19.51 13.17 8.17
CA ASN A 153 20.37 12.01 8.45
C ASN A 153 20.82 11.22 7.20
N GLY A 154 20.90 11.86 6.04
CA GLY A 154 21.35 11.22 4.80
C GLY A 154 20.34 10.23 4.20
N MET A 155 19.09 10.24 4.62
CA MET A 155 18.07 9.29 4.16
C MET A 155 17.79 9.39 2.66
N ALA A 156 17.81 10.60 2.07
CA ALA A 156 17.69 10.76 0.62
C ALA A 156 18.77 9.99 -0.15
N LYS A 157 20.03 10.01 0.35
CA LYS A 157 21.13 9.24 -0.25
C LYS A 157 20.91 7.74 -0.13
N LYS A 158 20.46 7.26 1.03
CA LYS A 158 20.14 5.84 1.25
C LYS A 158 19.03 5.38 0.32
N ARG A 159 17.96 6.16 0.13
CA ARG A 159 16.88 5.88 -0.82
C ARG A 159 17.41 5.71 -2.24
N ALA A 160 18.23 6.66 -2.71
CA ALA A 160 18.81 6.59 -4.03
C ALA A 160 19.73 5.37 -4.24
N GLN A 161 20.46 4.95 -3.21
CA GLN A 161 21.40 3.83 -3.26
C GLN A 161 20.75 2.43 -3.11
N ASN A 162 19.57 2.38 -2.47
CA ASN A 162 18.95 1.10 -2.09
C ASN A 162 17.81 0.67 -3.02
N TYR A 163 17.43 1.46 -4.04
CA TYR A 163 16.26 1.16 -4.86
C TYR A 163 16.28 -0.22 -5.54
N LYS A 164 17.48 -0.73 -5.93
CA LYS A 164 17.64 -2.07 -6.49
C LYS A 164 17.83 -3.18 -5.46
N LYS A 165 18.15 -2.81 -4.21
CA LYS A 165 18.57 -3.76 -3.17
C LYS A 165 17.42 -4.23 -2.30
N GLN A 166 16.24 -3.65 -2.45
CA GLN A 166 15.09 -3.87 -1.60
C GLN A 166 13.84 -4.17 -2.45
N PRO A 167 13.87 -5.28 -3.26
CA PRO A 167 12.71 -5.65 -4.05
C PRO A 167 11.50 -5.98 -3.18
N ILE A 168 10.32 -5.75 -3.71
CA ILE A 168 9.08 -6.22 -3.10
C ILE A 168 8.99 -7.73 -3.32
N GLU A 169 8.98 -8.50 -2.23
CA GLU A 169 8.87 -9.96 -2.25
C GLU A 169 7.54 -10.38 -1.65
N MET A 170 6.72 -11.09 -2.42
CA MET A 170 5.49 -11.68 -1.91
C MET A 170 5.70 -13.17 -1.65
N LYS A 171 5.29 -13.62 -0.47
CA LYS A 171 5.23 -15.04 -0.12
C LYS A 171 3.96 -15.28 0.67
N PHE A 172 3.10 -16.12 0.15
CA PHE A 172 1.85 -16.51 0.78
C PHE A 172 1.97 -17.92 1.36
N ASN A 173 1.21 -18.20 2.41
CA ASN A 173 1.07 -19.57 2.93
C ASN A 173 0.49 -20.48 1.83
N ALA A 174 0.89 -21.75 1.84
CA ALA A 174 0.56 -22.68 0.76
C ALA A 174 -0.95 -22.98 0.62
N ASP A 175 -1.71 -22.80 1.67
CA ASP A 175 -3.16 -22.99 1.75
C ASP A 175 -3.96 -21.73 1.33
N PHE A 176 -3.30 -20.61 1.08
CA PHE A 176 -3.97 -19.40 0.63
C PHE A 176 -4.45 -19.51 -0.82
N THR A 177 -5.76 -19.55 -1.03
CA THR A 177 -6.38 -19.68 -2.36
C THR A 177 -6.69 -18.34 -3.03
N GLY A 178 -6.78 -17.25 -2.26
CA GLY A 178 -7.15 -15.91 -2.74
C GLY A 178 -8.65 -15.69 -2.93
N THR A 179 -9.49 -16.63 -2.52
CA THR A 179 -10.95 -16.54 -2.69
C THR A 179 -11.66 -16.15 -1.40
N LEU A 180 -12.76 -15.40 -1.51
CA LEU A 180 -13.64 -15.09 -0.39
C LEU A 180 -14.23 -16.38 0.24
N GLN A 181 -14.49 -17.38 -0.59
CA GLN A 181 -15.05 -18.67 -0.17
C GLN A 181 -14.13 -19.39 0.83
N GLN A 182 -12.80 -19.29 0.70
CA GLN A 182 -11.84 -19.86 1.66
C GLN A 182 -12.13 -19.44 3.10
N TYR A 183 -12.60 -18.23 3.28
CA TYR A 183 -12.87 -17.63 4.58
C TYR A 183 -14.36 -17.67 4.98
N GLY A 184 -15.22 -18.23 4.12
CA GLY A 184 -16.66 -18.21 4.30
C GLY A 184 -17.25 -16.80 4.19
N LEU A 185 -16.64 -15.96 3.36
CA LEU A 185 -17.07 -14.57 3.14
C LEU A 185 -17.94 -14.46 1.90
N ASP A 186 -18.87 -13.51 1.91
CA ASP A 186 -19.74 -13.16 0.80
C ASP A 186 -19.66 -11.65 0.56
N ALA A 187 -19.21 -11.26 -0.65
CA ALA A 187 -19.16 -9.87 -1.05
C ALA A 187 -20.58 -9.23 -1.13
N ASP A 188 -21.59 -10.04 -1.39
CA ASP A 188 -22.99 -9.63 -1.50
C ASP A 188 -23.80 -9.82 -0.20
N ARG A 189 -23.13 -10.04 0.93
CA ARG A 189 -23.75 -10.21 2.25
C ARG A 189 -24.82 -9.16 2.55
N TRP A 190 -24.63 -7.94 2.07
CA TRP A 190 -25.61 -6.86 2.24
C TRP A 190 -26.94 -7.11 1.49
N LYS A 191 -26.94 -7.97 0.45
CA LYS A 191 -28.14 -8.35 -0.31
C LYS A 191 -28.93 -9.48 0.38
N THR A 192 -28.24 -10.31 1.16
CA THR A 192 -28.77 -11.57 1.69
C THR A 192 -29.01 -11.56 3.20
N SER A 193 -28.71 -10.45 3.90
CA SER A 193 -28.81 -10.37 5.36
C SER A 193 -30.26 -10.42 5.86
N THR A 194 -30.82 -11.62 5.94
CA THR A 194 -31.76 -11.95 7.00
C THR A 194 -30.97 -12.05 8.31
N PRO A 195 -31.36 -11.36 9.40
CA PRO A 195 -30.68 -11.52 10.68
C PRO A 195 -30.65 -13.00 11.03
N ASN A 196 -29.46 -13.55 11.23
CA ASN A 196 -29.34 -14.93 11.69
C ASN A 196 -29.83 -14.96 13.14
N THR A 197 -31.06 -15.42 13.36
CA THR A 197 -31.76 -15.36 14.66
C THR A 197 -31.22 -16.35 15.68
N HIS A 198 -30.17 -17.11 15.38
CA HIS A 198 -29.69 -18.20 16.22
C HIS A 198 -28.28 -18.02 16.82
N HIS A 199 -27.50 -17.04 16.37
CA HIS A 199 -26.19 -16.73 16.95
C HIS A 199 -26.05 -15.23 17.15
N GLN A 200 -25.48 -14.82 18.29
CA GLN A 200 -25.16 -13.43 18.59
C GLN A 200 -24.06 -12.98 17.61
N THR A 201 -24.34 -11.99 16.77
CA THR A 201 -23.34 -11.47 15.81
C THR A 201 -22.24 -10.73 16.56
N PRO A 202 -20.95 -11.05 16.32
CA PRO A 202 -19.86 -10.29 16.90
C PRO A 202 -19.96 -8.78 16.59
N LYS A 203 -19.77 -7.94 17.59
CA LYS A 203 -19.86 -6.48 17.44
C LYS A 203 -18.47 -5.85 17.53
N ALA A 204 -18.16 -4.96 16.58
CA ALA A 204 -16.95 -4.15 16.58
C ALA A 204 -17.26 -2.67 16.62
N ALA A 205 -16.54 -1.89 17.44
CA ALA A 205 -16.64 -0.44 17.48
C ALA A 205 -15.37 0.20 16.86
N ILE A 206 -15.57 1.11 15.93
CA ILE A 206 -14.51 1.98 15.43
C ILE A 206 -14.50 3.25 16.27
N ILE A 207 -13.46 3.43 17.07
CA ILE A 207 -13.30 4.61 17.91
C ILE A 207 -12.64 5.72 17.10
N ARG A 208 -13.30 6.86 17.05
CA ARG A 208 -12.86 8.01 16.27
C ARG A 208 -12.67 9.25 17.13
N GLU A 209 -11.64 10.02 16.77
CA GLU A 209 -11.42 11.37 17.30
C GLU A 209 -11.35 12.34 16.13
N LYS A 210 -11.50 13.62 16.39
CA LYS A 210 -11.34 14.67 15.38
C LYS A 210 -9.98 14.57 14.70
N GLY A 211 -9.98 14.43 13.37
CA GLY A 211 -8.77 14.29 12.56
C GLY A 211 -8.36 12.85 12.25
N THR A 212 -9.07 11.83 12.78
CA THR A 212 -8.86 10.44 12.33
C THR A 212 -9.43 10.21 10.93
N ASN A 213 -8.90 9.21 10.23
CA ASN A 213 -9.38 8.76 8.92
C ASN A 213 -9.19 7.24 8.75
N GLY A 214 -9.70 6.70 7.62
CA GLY A 214 -9.62 5.27 7.34
C GLY A 214 -10.75 4.46 8.00
N GLU A 215 -11.71 5.12 8.63
CA GLU A 215 -12.85 4.47 9.28
C GLU A 215 -13.74 3.69 8.30
N ARG A 216 -13.86 4.16 7.06
CA ARG A 216 -14.70 3.49 6.05
C ARG A 216 -14.06 2.19 5.57
N GLU A 217 -12.77 2.23 5.23
CA GLU A 217 -12.00 1.04 4.84
C GLU A 217 -11.97 0.02 5.97
N MET A 218 -11.78 0.48 7.20
CA MET A 218 -11.79 -0.37 8.39
C MET A 218 -13.18 -0.96 8.64
N ALA A 219 -14.25 -0.14 8.56
CA ALA A 219 -15.63 -0.60 8.69
C ALA A 219 -15.96 -1.67 7.64
N TYR A 220 -15.54 -1.46 6.41
CA TYR A 220 -15.76 -2.40 5.33
C TYR A 220 -15.01 -3.73 5.56
N ALA A 221 -13.74 -3.68 6.00
CA ALA A 221 -12.97 -4.88 6.30
C ALA A 221 -13.61 -5.70 7.44
N LEU A 222 -14.05 -5.06 8.51
CA LEU A 222 -14.76 -5.70 9.61
C LEU A 222 -16.13 -6.24 9.19
N TYR A 223 -16.90 -5.46 8.43
CA TYR A 223 -18.18 -5.88 7.88
C TYR A 223 -18.04 -7.10 6.96
N LEU A 224 -17.08 -7.07 6.04
CA LEU A 224 -16.77 -8.18 5.13
C LEU A 224 -16.40 -9.43 5.93
N ALA A 225 -15.59 -9.29 6.99
CA ALA A 225 -15.23 -10.38 7.88
C ALA A 225 -16.40 -10.95 8.70
N GLY A 226 -17.50 -10.22 8.85
CA GLY A 226 -18.71 -10.73 9.52
C GLY A 226 -19.13 -10.02 10.79
N PHE A 227 -18.48 -8.93 11.16
CA PHE A 227 -18.90 -8.12 12.31
C PHE A 227 -20.12 -7.24 12.00
N GLU A 228 -20.90 -6.94 13.04
CA GLU A 228 -21.73 -5.75 13.12
C GLU A 228 -20.84 -4.59 13.56
N VAL A 229 -20.79 -3.51 12.76
CA VAL A 229 -19.83 -2.42 12.98
C VAL A 229 -20.55 -1.18 13.51
N LYS A 230 -20.05 -0.64 14.62
CA LYS A 230 -20.55 0.58 15.26
C LYS A 230 -19.51 1.70 15.15
N ASP A 231 -19.93 2.87 14.70
CA ASP A 231 -19.10 4.07 14.70
C ASP A 231 -19.25 4.80 16.06
N VAL A 232 -18.14 5.03 16.75
CA VAL A 232 -18.10 5.61 18.10
C VAL A 232 -17.16 6.81 18.11
N MET A 233 -17.71 7.99 18.36
CA MET A 233 -16.91 9.20 18.55
C MET A 233 -16.43 9.31 20.00
N MET A 234 -15.25 9.91 20.21
CA MET A 234 -14.75 10.18 21.57
C MET A 234 -15.76 10.95 22.42
N THR A 235 -16.58 11.82 21.83
CA THR A 235 -17.65 12.52 22.53
C THR A 235 -18.71 11.59 23.12
N ASP A 236 -18.93 10.40 22.53
CA ASP A 236 -19.86 9.40 23.04
C ASP A 236 -19.32 8.77 24.34
N LEU A 237 -18.03 8.47 24.36
CA LEU A 237 -17.34 7.95 25.54
C LEU A 237 -17.22 9.01 26.65
N ILE A 238 -16.87 10.25 26.29
CA ILE A 238 -16.75 11.40 27.23
C ILE A 238 -18.06 11.69 27.89
N THR A 239 -19.17 11.65 27.16
CA THR A 239 -20.51 11.91 27.75
C THR A 239 -21.08 10.70 28.48
N GLY A 240 -20.55 9.49 28.22
CA GLY A 240 -21.05 8.22 28.75
C GLY A 240 -22.27 7.69 27.99
N ARG A 241 -22.51 8.18 26.78
CA ARG A 241 -23.51 7.65 25.85
C ARG A 241 -23.11 6.28 25.32
N GLU A 242 -21.81 6.04 25.25
CA GLU A 242 -21.19 4.75 24.90
C GLU A 242 -20.33 4.25 26.07
N THR A 243 -20.41 2.95 26.39
CA THR A 243 -19.67 2.30 27.48
C THR A 243 -18.80 1.14 27.04
N LEU A 244 -18.88 0.74 25.78
CA LEU A 244 -18.18 -0.40 25.15
C LEU A 244 -18.56 -1.79 25.74
N GLU A 245 -19.59 -1.87 26.59
CA GLU A 245 -19.99 -3.13 27.24
C GLU A 245 -20.57 -4.14 26.23
N GLU A 246 -21.20 -3.64 25.16
CA GLU A 246 -21.87 -4.47 24.14
C GLU A 246 -20.95 -4.85 22.96
N VAL A 247 -19.69 -4.38 22.92
CA VAL A 247 -18.77 -4.68 21.82
C VAL A 247 -17.67 -5.61 22.26
N ASN A 248 -17.25 -6.49 21.33
CA ASN A 248 -16.20 -7.47 21.57
C ASN A 248 -14.86 -7.08 20.94
N MET A 249 -14.89 -6.16 19.98
CA MET A 249 -13.69 -5.61 19.36
C MET A 249 -13.76 -4.11 19.27
N ILE A 250 -12.66 -3.43 19.61
CA ILE A 250 -12.50 -2.00 19.32
C ILE A 250 -11.36 -1.79 18.34
N VAL A 251 -11.52 -0.81 17.46
CA VAL A 251 -10.48 -0.39 16.52
C VAL A 251 -10.25 1.11 16.65
N PHE A 252 -8.99 1.47 16.85
CA PHE A 252 -8.53 2.85 16.80
C PHE A 252 -7.94 3.10 15.40
N CYS A 253 -8.60 3.96 14.62
CA CYS A 253 -8.20 4.27 13.26
C CYS A 253 -6.93 5.12 13.16
N GLY A 254 -6.37 5.17 11.96
CA GLY A 254 -5.30 6.08 11.58
C GLY A 254 -5.75 7.54 11.50
N GLY A 255 -4.85 8.39 11.01
CA GLY A 255 -5.10 9.83 10.81
C GLY A 255 -4.19 10.71 11.65
N PHE A 256 -4.69 11.89 12.00
CA PHE A 256 -3.99 12.93 12.75
C PHE A 256 -4.93 13.48 13.82
N SER A 257 -5.19 12.68 14.86
CA SER A 257 -6.12 13.06 15.92
C SER A 257 -5.71 14.39 16.57
N ASN A 258 -6.66 15.32 16.67
CA ASN A 258 -6.43 16.67 17.17
C ASN A 258 -5.28 17.42 16.43
N SER A 259 -5.09 17.11 15.13
CA SER A 259 -4.01 17.66 14.27
C SER A 259 -2.59 17.43 14.81
N ASP A 260 -2.41 16.44 15.69
CA ASP A 260 -1.16 16.09 16.38
C ASP A 260 -0.45 17.28 17.07
N VAL A 261 -1.22 18.29 17.51
CA VAL A 261 -0.68 19.57 18.06
C VAL A 261 0.24 19.34 19.27
N LEU A 262 -0.04 18.34 20.08
CA LEU A 262 0.77 17.97 21.25
C LEU A 262 1.79 16.84 20.95
N GLY A 263 1.83 16.37 19.71
CA GLY A 263 2.48 15.14 19.25
C GLY A 263 1.45 14.08 18.90
N SER A 264 1.86 13.08 18.12
CA SER A 264 0.94 12.08 17.57
C SER A 264 0.17 11.35 18.65
N ALA A 265 -1.16 11.33 18.50
CA ALA A 265 -2.16 10.73 19.38
C ALA A 265 -2.20 11.24 20.83
N LYS A 266 -1.35 12.20 21.24
CA LYS A 266 -1.30 12.66 22.65
C LYS A 266 -2.57 13.39 23.08
N GLY A 267 -3.17 14.19 22.22
CA GLY A 267 -4.46 14.80 22.47
C GLY A 267 -5.57 13.78 22.68
N TRP A 268 -5.57 12.74 21.83
CA TRP A 268 -6.52 11.63 21.94
C TRP A 268 -6.30 10.79 23.22
N ALA A 269 -5.04 10.48 23.56
CA ALA A 269 -4.71 9.82 24.82
C ALA A 269 -5.17 10.65 26.02
N GLY A 270 -5.00 11.97 25.97
CA GLY A 270 -5.48 12.89 27.01
C GLY A 270 -7.00 12.83 27.19
N ALA A 271 -7.77 12.67 26.12
CA ALA A 271 -9.23 12.51 26.20
C ALA A 271 -9.64 11.24 26.98
N PHE A 272 -8.88 10.16 26.88
CA PHE A 272 -9.09 8.96 27.71
C PHE A 272 -8.60 9.17 29.15
N LEU A 273 -7.36 9.65 29.33
CA LEU A 273 -6.71 9.71 30.63
C LEU A 273 -7.39 10.69 31.61
N TYR A 274 -7.88 11.80 31.08
CA TYR A 274 -8.41 12.90 31.91
C TYR A 274 -9.94 13.00 31.93
N ASN A 275 -10.65 12.10 31.21
CA ASN A 275 -12.10 12.02 31.34
C ASN A 275 -12.49 10.71 32.06
N PRO A 276 -13.12 10.80 33.26
CA PRO A 276 -13.43 9.60 34.05
C PRO A 276 -14.32 8.58 33.35
N LYS A 277 -15.29 9.01 32.52
CA LYS A 277 -16.21 8.10 31.83
C LYS A 277 -15.52 7.38 30.70
N ALA A 278 -14.77 8.11 29.87
CA ALA A 278 -14.01 7.50 28.77
C ALA A 278 -12.95 6.54 29.31
N LYS A 279 -12.22 6.92 30.37
CA LYS A 279 -11.27 6.04 31.03
C LYS A 279 -11.93 4.79 31.58
N GLN A 280 -13.04 4.92 32.29
CA GLN A 280 -13.74 3.77 32.85
C GLN A 280 -14.26 2.82 31.78
N ALA A 281 -14.81 3.33 30.66
CA ALA A 281 -15.22 2.49 29.54
C ALA A 281 -14.05 1.69 28.96
N LEU A 282 -12.90 2.34 28.77
CA LEU A 282 -11.68 1.69 28.26
C LEU A 282 -11.14 0.66 29.26
N ASP A 283 -11.00 1.01 30.54
CA ASP A 283 -10.49 0.12 31.59
C ASP A 283 -11.35 -1.15 31.71
N ARG A 284 -12.69 -1.00 31.68
CA ARG A 284 -13.64 -2.12 31.72
C ARG A 284 -13.52 -3.00 30.48
N PHE A 285 -13.35 -2.40 29.31
CA PHE A 285 -13.18 -3.14 28.06
C PHE A 285 -11.92 -4.02 28.10
N TYR A 286 -10.78 -3.45 28.52
CA TYR A 286 -9.51 -4.20 28.59
C TYR A 286 -9.47 -5.24 29.75
N ALA A 287 -10.29 -5.06 30.78
CA ALA A 287 -10.43 -6.04 31.87
C ALA A 287 -11.20 -7.32 31.48
N ARG A 288 -11.95 -7.29 30.39
CA ARG A 288 -12.69 -8.45 29.88
C ARG A 288 -11.78 -9.42 29.13
N GLU A 289 -12.11 -10.72 29.20
CA GLU A 289 -11.36 -11.80 28.51
C GLU A 289 -11.93 -12.14 27.12
N ASP A 290 -13.09 -11.57 26.76
CA ASP A 290 -13.81 -11.78 25.50
C ASP A 290 -13.66 -10.60 24.53
N THR A 291 -12.59 -9.82 24.66
CA THR A 291 -12.37 -8.60 23.86
C THR A 291 -11.06 -8.61 23.10
N LEU A 292 -11.09 -7.97 21.92
CA LEU A 292 -9.93 -7.69 21.06
C LEU A 292 -9.78 -6.19 20.82
N SER A 293 -8.57 -5.72 20.60
CA SER A 293 -8.35 -4.37 20.11
C SER A 293 -7.30 -4.31 19.01
N LEU A 294 -7.48 -3.36 18.10
CA LEU A 294 -6.58 -3.08 16.98
C LEU A 294 -6.33 -1.57 16.90
N GLY A 295 -5.06 -1.15 16.91
CA GLY A 295 -4.67 0.23 16.66
C GLY A 295 -3.81 0.33 15.40
N ILE A 296 -4.25 1.14 14.43
CA ILE A 296 -3.56 1.35 13.16
C ILE A 296 -3.03 2.77 13.07
N CYS A 297 -1.75 2.93 12.73
CA CYS A 297 -1.08 4.23 12.51
C CYS A 297 -1.29 5.17 13.72
N ASN A 298 -2.15 6.18 13.64
CA ASN A 298 -2.48 7.05 14.77
C ASN A 298 -3.13 6.28 15.94
N GLY A 299 -3.93 5.26 15.64
CA GLY A 299 -4.45 4.34 16.66
C GLY A 299 -3.37 3.48 17.32
N CYS A 300 -2.33 3.08 16.58
CA CYS A 300 -1.15 2.40 17.15
C CYS A 300 -0.42 3.33 18.13
N GLN A 301 -0.21 4.58 17.72
CA GLN A 301 0.40 5.61 18.59
C GLN A 301 -0.41 5.81 19.87
N LEU A 302 -1.76 5.85 19.75
CA LEU A 302 -2.66 5.94 20.90
C LEU A 302 -2.49 4.77 21.87
N MET A 303 -2.50 3.53 21.35
CA MET A 303 -2.41 2.34 22.21
C MET A 303 -1.05 2.27 22.93
N VAL A 304 0.05 2.67 22.26
CA VAL A 304 1.37 2.75 22.89
C VAL A 304 1.44 3.88 23.91
N GLU A 305 0.88 5.07 23.62
CA GLU A 305 0.83 6.20 24.56
C GLU A 305 0.02 5.87 25.82
N LEU A 306 -1.08 5.15 25.67
CA LEU A 306 -1.92 4.66 26.79
C LEU A 306 -1.31 3.43 27.50
N ASN A 307 -0.19 2.88 27.01
CA ASN A 307 0.45 1.67 27.53
C ASN A 307 -0.46 0.42 27.57
N LEU A 308 -1.26 0.24 26.51
CA LEU A 308 -2.26 -0.84 26.45
C LEU A 308 -1.68 -2.18 25.93
N ILE A 309 -0.46 -2.19 25.39
CA ILE A 309 0.15 -3.38 24.78
C ILE A 309 1.05 -4.13 25.76
N ASN A 310 1.92 -3.43 26.46
CA ASN A 310 2.88 -4.02 27.39
C ASN A 310 2.82 -3.31 28.76
N PRO A 311 1.66 -3.32 29.45
CA PRO A 311 1.49 -2.62 30.72
C PRO A 311 2.42 -3.16 31.83
N GLU A 312 2.88 -4.40 31.71
CA GLU A 312 3.79 -5.10 32.64
C GLU A 312 5.25 -4.69 32.50
N HIS A 313 5.66 -4.02 31.39
CA HIS A 313 7.04 -3.65 31.16
C HIS A 313 7.49 -2.53 32.09
N LYS A 314 8.70 -2.67 32.64
CA LYS A 314 9.31 -1.64 33.50
C LYS A 314 9.56 -0.34 32.75
N HIS A 315 10.00 -0.43 31.50
CA HIS A 315 10.27 0.71 30.65
C HIS A 315 9.28 0.72 29.48
N ARG A 316 8.57 1.82 29.35
CA ARG A 316 7.52 1.96 28.32
C ARG A 316 8.10 2.08 26.91
N ALA A 317 7.47 1.39 25.98
CA ALA A 317 7.66 1.65 24.56
C ALA A 317 7.11 3.04 24.18
N HIS A 318 7.67 3.64 23.14
CA HIS A 318 7.25 4.94 22.61
C HIS A 318 7.22 4.91 21.09
N LEU A 319 6.32 5.71 20.49
CA LEU A 319 6.41 6.07 19.08
C LEU A 319 7.15 7.42 18.96
N CYS A 320 8.13 7.48 18.07
CA CYS A 320 8.99 8.62 17.87
C CYS A 320 8.92 9.10 16.42
N HIS A 321 9.42 10.32 16.16
CA HIS A 321 9.60 10.79 14.79
C HIS A 321 10.42 9.82 13.97
N ASN A 322 10.04 9.64 12.70
CA ASN A 322 10.83 8.93 11.71
C ASN A 322 12.28 9.46 11.71
N THR A 323 13.24 8.59 11.45
CA THR A 323 14.66 8.96 11.38
C THR A 323 14.92 10.02 10.29
N SER A 324 14.12 10.01 9.21
CA SER A 324 14.18 11.02 8.13
C SER A 324 13.67 12.40 8.55
N LYS A 325 12.95 12.49 9.67
CA LYS A 325 12.26 13.70 10.15
C LYS A 325 11.20 14.25 9.19
N LYS A 326 10.73 13.41 8.28
CA LYS A 326 9.63 13.74 7.37
C LYS A 326 8.53 12.69 7.41
N PHE A 327 7.38 13.03 6.83
CA PHE A 327 6.30 12.08 6.55
C PHE A 327 6.76 11.09 5.48
N GLU A 328 6.67 9.80 5.78
CA GLU A 328 6.96 8.71 4.85
C GLU A 328 5.67 8.08 4.37
N SER A 329 5.50 8.07 3.05
CA SER A 329 4.38 7.41 2.38
C SER A 329 4.94 6.48 1.30
N SER A 330 4.74 5.18 1.47
CA SER A 330 5.27 4.17 0.55
C SER A 330 4.55 2.83 0.69
N PHE A 331 4.66 2.03 -0.38
CA PHE A 331 4.31 0.62 -0.35
C PHE A 331 5.57 -0.18 -0.04
N LEU A 332 5.51 -1.05 0.97
CA LEU A 332 6.66 -1.77 1.52
C LEU A 332 6.35 -3.24 1.73
N ASN A 333 7.38 -4.02 2.08
CA ASN A 333 7.25 -5.40 2.50
C ASN A 333 7.28 -5.55 4.01
N LEU A 334 6.41 -6.43 4.50
CA LEU A 334 6.50 -6.98 5.86
C LEU A 334 6.77 -8.48 5.82
N THR A 335 7.55 -8.94 6.79
CA THR A 335 7.62 -10.35 7.19
C THR A 335 6.79 -10.53 8.45
N ILE A 336 5.96 -11.57 8.49
CA ILE A 336 5.16 -11.95 9.65
C ILE A 336 5.93 -13.07 10.39
N PRO A 337 6.58 -12.77 11.52
CA PRO A 337 7.27 -13.79 12.31
C PRO A 337 6.29 -14.73 13.01
N GLN A 338 6.79 -15.80 13.59
CA GLN A 338 5.99 -16.65 14.50
C GLN A 338 5.53 -15.81 15.68
N ASN A 339 4.24 -15.83 15.95
CA ASN A 339 3.60 -15.02 16.99
C ASN A 339 2.33 -15.71 17.52
N ASN A 340 1.84 -15.27 18.68
CA ASN A 340 0.63 -15.81 19.32
C ASN A 340 -0.60 -14.87 19.14
N SER A 341 -0.51 -13.87 18.29
CA SER A 341 -1.64 -12.94 18.10
C SER A 341 -2.86 -13.69 17.58
N VAL A 342 -4.01 -13.39 18.16
CA VAL A 342 -5.31 -13.88 17.67
C VAL A 342 -5.50 -13.51 16.20
N MET A 343 -5.17 -12.30 15.81
CA MET A 343 -5.36 -11.82 14.43
C MET A 343 -4.29 -12.33 13.47
N PHE A 344 -3.02 -12.42 13.89
CA PHE A 344 -1.87 -12.63 13.00
C PHE A 344 -1.21 -13.99 13.14
N GLY A 345 -1.56 -14.82 14.13
CA GLY A 345 -0.90 -16.10 14.36
C GLY A 345 -0.86 -17.00 13.13
N SER A 346 -1.99 -17.14 12.42
CA SER A 346 -2.07 -17.95 11.19
C SER A 346 -1.37 -17.32 9.98
N LEU A 347 -1.12 -16.02 10.00
CA LEU A 347 -0.35 -15.32 8.96
C LEU A 347 1.17 -15.53 9.08
N SER A 348 1.64 -16.19 10.12
CA SER A 348 3.08 -16.45 10.34
C SER A 348 3.72 -17.10 9.13
N GLY A 349 4.90 -16.62 8.72
CA GLY A 349 5.66 -17.12 7.58
C GLY A 349 5.35 -16.41 6.26
N ASN A 350 4.31 -15.58 6.18
CA ASN A 350 4.04 -14.76 5.01
C ASN A 350 5.06 -13.61 4.89
N LYS A 351 5.29 -13.19 3.63
CA LYS A 351 5.84 -11.88 3.27
C LYS A 351 4.79 -11.13 2.47
N LEU A 352 4.35 -10.00 2.95
CA LEU A 352 3.20 -9.26 2.40
C LEU A 352 3.55 -7.81 2.10
N GLY A 353 2.97 -7.27 1.04
CA GLY A 353 3.02 -5.85 0.72
C GLY A 353 1.99 -5.06 1.53
N ILE A 354 2.35 -3.83 1.91
CA ILE A 354 1.47 -2.97 2.70
C ILE A 354 1.83 -1.49 2.54
N TRP A 355 0.86 -0.63 2.77
CA TRP A 355 1.04 0.81 2.78
C TRP A 355 1.43 1.35 4.15
N VAL A 356 2.38 2.30 4.16
CA VAL A 356 2.72 3.15 5.30
C VAL A 356 2.49 4.60 4.95
N ALA A 357 2.05 5.41 5.95
CA ALA A 357 1.78 6.83 5.78
C ALA A 357 1.87 7.52 7.15
N HIS A 358 3.08 7.91 7.60
CA HIS A 358 3.30 8.46 8.94
C HIS A 358 4.56 9.32 9.07
N GLY A 359 4.54 10.27 10.00
CA GLY A 359 5.69 11.11 10.38
C GLY A 359 6.36 10.66 11.70
N GLU A 360 5.59 10.02 12.57
CA GLU A 360 6.00 9.57 13.91
C GLU A 360 5.72 8.06 14.09
N GLY A 361 6.31 7.23 13.20
CA GLY A 361 6.06 5.79 13.17
C GLY A 361 7.16 4.92 13.78
N ARG A 362 8.24 5.52 14.31
CA ARG A 362 9.39 4.79 14.81
C ARG A 362 9.11 4.21 16.21
N PHE A 363 9.00 2.89 16.29
CA PHE A 363 9.01 2.20 17.57
C PHE A 363 10.38 2.36 18.26
N TYR A 364 10.36 2.93 19.45
CA TYR A 364 11.44 2.87 20.41
C TYR A 364 11.08 1.84 21.48
N LEU A 365 11.85 0.74 21.53
CA LEU A 365 11.59 -0.41 22.35
C LEU A 365 12.76 -0.61 23.34
N PRO A 366 12.64 -0.13 24.59
CA PRO A 366 13.76 -0.11 25.54
C PRO A 366 14.17 -1.46 26.10
N GLU A 367 13.30 -2.47 26.02
CA GLU A 367 13.62 -3.84 26.42
C GLU A 367 14.20 -4.64 25.24
N ALA A 368 14.77 -5.83 25.51
CA ALA A 368 15.24 -6.74 24.47
C ALA A 368 14.09 -7.24 23.59
N GLU A 369 14.37 -7.57 22.32
CA GLU A 369 13.36 -7.95 21.33
C GLU A 369 12.47 -9.10 21.79
N ASP A 370 13.03 -10.09 22.48
CA ASP A 370 12.33 -11.29 23.00
C ASP A 370 11.30 -10.98 24.10
N LYS A 371 11.29 -9.75 24.62
CA LYS A 371 10.27 -9.26 25.56
C LYS A 371 9.01 -8.74 24.88
N TYR A 372 9.03 -8.57 23.56
CA TYR A 372 7.90 -8.09 22.79
C TYR A 372 7.30 -9.20 21.93
N ASN A 373 5.99 -9.29 21.91
CA ASN A 373 5.27 -10.12 20.94
C ASN A 373 5.23 -9.39 19.59
N VAL A 374 6.30 -9.53 18.80
CA VAL A 374 6.42 -8.86 17.50
C VAL A 374 5.63 -9.63 16.46
N ILE A 375 4.61 -8.99 15.88
CA ILE A 375 3.70 -9.61 14.92
C ILE A 375 4.02 -9.28 13.46
N ALA A 376 4.76 -8.20 13.23
CA ALA A 376 5.15 -7.77 11.89
C ALA A 376 6.47 -7.01 11.94
N LYS A 377 7.36 -7.28 10.97
CA LYS A 377 8.64 -6.61 10.78
C LYS A 377 8.77 -6.08 9.37
N TYR A 378 9.39 -4.92 9.21
CA TYR A 378 9.86 -4.47 7.90
C TYR A 378 10.89 -5.46 7.35
N ASN A 379 10.74 -5.85 6.07
CA ASN A 379 11.56 -6.91 5.47
C ASN A 379 13.04 -6.54 5.35
N TYR A 380 13.35 -5.24 5.31
CA TYR A 380 14.71 -4.70 5.24
C TYR A 380 14.99 -3.78 6.42
N ALA A 381 16.19 -3.92 7.01
CA ALA A 381 16.61 -3.11 8.15
C ALA A 381 16.94 -1.67 7.75
N GLU A 382 17.43 -1.48 6.52
CA GLU A 382 17.85 -0.17 6.04
C GLU A 382 16.69 0.60 5.40
N TYR A 383 16.78 1.93 5.49
CA TYR A 383 15.90 2.85 4.77
C TYR A 383 16.08 2.70 3.23
N PRO A 384 15.01 2.75 2.42
CA PRO A 384 13.61 3.01 2.78
C PRO A 384 12.81 1.78 3.23
N GLY A 385 13.36 0.57 3.20
CA GLY A 385 12.64 -0.65 3.55
C GLY A 385 12.19 -0.69 5.03
N ASN A 386 12.99 -0.13 5.97
CA ASN A 386 12.51 0.32 7.28
C ASN A 386 12.34 1.85 7.20
N PRO A 387 11.10 2.34 6.97
CA PRO A 387 10.86 3.73 6.58
C PRO A 387 11.04 4.72 7.72
N ASN A 388 10.88 4.25 8.95
CA ASN A 388 10.85 5.08 10.14
C ASN A 388 12.07 4.88 11.05
N GLY A 389 12.84 3.80 10.86
CA GLY A 389 13.99 3.46 11.70
C GLY A 389 13.60 2.80 13.03
N SER A 390 12.48 2.08 13.06
CA SER A 390 12.04 1.31 14.24
C SER A 390 13.10 0.34 14.72
N ASP A 391 13.22 0.22 16.03
CA ASP A 391 14.07 -0.79 16.69
C ASP A 391 13.63 -2.19 16.24
N TYR A 392 14.58 -3.11 16.07
CA TYR A 392 14.36 -4.49 15.61
C TYR A 392 13.55 -4.61 14.30
N ASN A 393 13.45 -3.54 13.51
CA ASN A 393 12.61 -3.42 12.31
C ASN A 393 11.11 -3.64 12.57
N VAL A 394 10.66 -3.40 13.77
CA VAL A 394 9.28 -3.66 14.17
C VAL A 394 8.32 -2.73 13.42
N ALA A 395 7.29 -3.34 12.83
CA ALA A 395 6.16 -2.66 12.19
C ALA A 395 4.87 -2.78 13.03
N GLY A 396 4.79 -3.80 13.89
CA GLY A 396 3.66 -4.03 14.79
C GLY A 396 3.99 -4.97 15.93
N ILE A 397 3.32 -4.74 17.07
CA ILE A 397 3.44 -5.53 18.31
C ILE A 397 2.06 -5.90 18.82
N CYS A 398 2.01 -6.93 19.65
CA CYS A 398 0.79 -7.41 20.28
C CYS A 398 1.01 -7.60 21.79
N SER A 399 -0.08 -7.57 22.56
CA SER A 399 -0.04 -7.93 23.99
C SER A 399 0.43 -9.37 24.21
N ALA A 400 0.92 -9.66 25.41
CA ALA A 400 1.43 -11.00 25.77
C ALA A 400 0.38 -12.11 25.55
N ASP A 401 -0.89 -11.82 25.79
CA ASP A 401 -2.02 -12.74 25.58
C ASP A 401 -2.52 -12.83 24.13
N GLY A 402 -1.93 -12.05 23.22
CA GLY A 402 -2.24 -12.08 21.78
C GLY A 402 -3.51 -11.33 21.34
N ARG A 403 -4.20 -10.62 22.24
CA ARG A 403 -5.51 -10.03 21.99
C ARG A 403 -5.48 -8.58 21.51
N HIS A 404 -4.47 -7.81 21.89
CA HIS A 404 -4.43 -6.37 21.65
C HIS A 404 -3.25 -6.03 20.73
N LEU A 405 -3.55 -5.54 19.54
CA LEU A 405 -2.60 -5.38 18.45
C LEU A 405 -2.42 -3.91 18.07
N ALA A 406 -1.18 -3.45 17.97
CA ALA A 406 -0.82 -2.11 17.52
C ALA A 406 0.21 -2.19 16.38
N MET A 407 -0.10 -1.59 15.22
CA MET A 407 0.80 -1.55 14.08
C MET A 407 0.72 -0.23 13.32
N MET A 408 1.87 0.18 12.75
CA MET A 408 1.95 1.42 11.99
C MET A 408 1.45 1.31 10.55
N PRO A 409 1.72 0.23 9.80
CA PRO A 409 1.16 0.02 8.46
C PRO A 409 -0.36 -0.21 8.46
N HIS A 410 -0.99 0.03 7.28
CA HIS A 410 -2.45 0.02 7.09
C HIS A 410 -2.93 -1.27 6.44
N LEU A 411 -3.33 -2.28 7.23
CA LEU A 411 -3.86 -3.53 6.68
C LEU A 411 -5.24 -3.37 6.03
N GLU A 412 -6.06 -2.44 6.50
CA GLU A 412 -7.38 -2.13 5.95
C GLU A 412 -7.33 -1.58 4.52
N ARG A 413 -6.16 -1.10 4.11
CA ARG A 413 -5.87 -0.58 2.76
C ARG A 413 -5.09 -1.56 1.90
N ALA A 414 -5.07 -2.84 2.29
CA ALA A 414 -4.30 -3.87 1.62
C ALA A 414 -5.05 -5.21 1.47
N ILE A 415 -6.35 -5.27 1.79
CA ILE A 415 -7.15 -6.49 1.78
C ILE A 415 -7.54 -6.97 0.38
N PHE A 416 -7.39 -6.13 -0.64
CA PHE A 416 -7.69 -6.48 -2.03
C PHE A 416 -6.45 -6.36 -2.91
N PRO A 417 -6.28 -7.22 -3.94
CA PRO A 417 -5.17 -7.11 -4.90
C PRO A 417 -5.07 -5.73 -5.57
N TRP A 418 -6.18 -5.12 -5.94
CA TRP A 418 -6.22 -3.80 -6.58
C TRP A 418 -5.75 -2.64 -5.68
N GLN A 419 -5.72 -2.83 -4.36
CA GLN A 419 -5.17 -1.86 -3.41
C GLN A 419 -3.64 -1.90 -3.34
N GLN A 420 -3.02 -2.96 -3.85
CA GLN A 420 -1.58 -3.17 -3.78
C GLN A 420 -0.85 -2.42 -4.91
N ALA A 421 0.26 -1.76 -4.62
CA ALA A 421 1.12 -1.19 -5.66
C ALA A 421 1.85 -2.27 -6.47
N TYR A 422 2.05 -3.45 -5.88
CA TYR A 422 2.57 -4.64 -6.52
C TYR A 422 1.84 -5.87 -5.97
N TYR A 423 1.38 -6.73 -6.87
CA TYR A 423 0.81 -8.05 -6.54
C TYR A 423 1.29 -9.07 -7.59
N PRO A 424 1.59 -10.33 -7.22
CA PRO A 424 2.09 -11.33 -8.17
C PRO A 424 1.15 -11.50 -9.37
N ARG A 425 1.74 -11.51 -10.58
CA ARG A 425 0.96 -11.53 -11.82
C ARG A 425 0.04 -12.75 -11.92
N GLU A 426 0.52 -13.91 -11.50
CA GLU A 426 -0.19 -15.18 -11.49
C GLU A 426 -1.35 -15.22 -10.50
N ARG A 427 -1.41 -14.23 -9.60
CA ARG A 427 -2.44 -14.10 -8.56
C ARG A 427 -3.35 -12.88 -8.72
N ARG A 428 -3.32 -12.23 -9.87
CA ARG A 428 -4.15 -11.02 -10.14
C ARG A 428 -5.66 -11.29 -10.13
N GLN A 429 -6.07 -12.56 -10.23
CA GLN A 429 -7.47 -12.99 -10.15
C GLN A 429 -7.92 -13.27 -8.71
N ASP A 430 -7.04 -13.14 -7.72
CA ASP A 430 -7.42 -13.27 -6.33
C ASP A 430 -8.49 -12.22 -6.00
N GLU A 431 -9.52 -12.63 -5.29
CA GLU A 431 -10.60 -11.76 -4.81
C GLU A 431 -10.14 -10.94 -3.60
N VAL A 432 -9.25 -11.51 -2.77
CA VAL A 432 -8.71 -10.92 -1.56
C VAL A 432 -7.22 -11.25 -1.40
N THR A 433 -6.51 -10.45 -0.59
CA THR A 433 -5.15 -10.74 -0.17
C THR A 433 -5.15 -11.46 1.19
N PRO A 434 -4.02 -12.04 1.64
CA PRO A 434 -3.93 -12.65 2.96
C PRO A 434 -4.29 -11.72 4.13
N TRP A 435 -4.24 -10.40 3.96
CA TRP A 435 -4.58 -9.44 5.02
C TRP A 435 -6.01 -9.55 5.55
N ILE A 436 -6.97 -10.04 4.73
CA ILE A 436 -8.35 -10.24 5.18
C ILE A 436 -8.44 -11.27 6.32
N GLU A 437 -7.51 -12.23 6.35
CA GLU A 437 -7.48 -13.29 7.36
C GLU A 437 -7.36 -12.75 8.78
N ALA A 438 -6.65 -11.62 8.97
CA ALA A 438 -6.55 -10.98 10.27
C ALA A 438 -7.93 -10.63 10.86
N PHE A 439 -8.84 -10.11 10.05
CA PHE A 439 -10.20 -9.75 10.45
C PHE A 439 -11.09 -11.00 10.64
N VAL A 440 -10.89 -12.01 9.79
CA VAL A 440 -11.61 -13.30 9.90
C VAL A 440 -11.21 -14.02 11.18
N ASN A 441 -9.93 -14.03 11.54
CA ASN A 441 -9.44 -14.61 12.79
C ASN A 441 -10.03 -13.90 14.00
N ALA A 442 -10.08 -12.56 13.98
CA ALA A 442 -10.74 -11.77 15.03
C ALA A 442 -12.20 -12.19 15.21
N ARG A 443 -12.96 -12.28 14.10
CA ARG A 443 -14.37 -12.71 14.13
C ARG A 443 -14.52 -14.11 14.72
N LYS A 444 -13.78 -15.10 14.20
CA LYS A 444 -13.84 -16.49 14.67
C LYS A 444 -13.51 -16.61 16.14
N TRP A 445 -12.52 -15.85 16.61
CA TRP A 445 -12.16 -15.86 18.02
C TRP A 445 -13.27 -15.26 18.90
N VAL A 446 -13.86 -14.13 18.51
CA VAL A 446 -14.99 -13.54 19.23
C VAL A 446 -16.19 -14.49 19.25
N GLU A 447 -16.55 -15.11 18.11
CA GLU A 447 -17.62 -16.11 18.05
C GLU A 447 -17.41 -17.29 19.02
N SER A 448 -16.14 -17.66 19.25
CA SER A 448 -15.82 -18.72 20.21
C SER A 448 -16.01 -18.32 21.69
N LYS A 449 -16.23 -17.03 21.96
CA LYS A 449 -16.44 -16.46 23.30
C LYS A 449 -17.91 -16.09 23.57
N LEU A 450 -18.73 -15.97 22.52
CA LEU A 450 -20.17 -15.72 22.61
C LEU A 450 -20.95 -17.02 22.80
#